data_d86cfc21a9d3e141ef1460f291172818
#
_entry.id   d86cfc21a9d3e141ef1460f291172818
#
_cell.length_a   1.000
_cell.length_b   1.000
_cell.length_c   1.000
_cell.angle_alpha   90.00
_cell.angle_beta   90.00
_cell.angle_gamma   90.00
#
_symmetry.space_group_name_H-M   'P 1'
#
loop_
_entity.id
_entity.type
_entity.pdbx_description
1 polymer ?
#
loop_
_entity_poly.entity_id
_entity_poly.type
_entity_poly.pdbx_seq_one_letter_code
_entity_poly.pdbx_strand_id
1 'polypeptide(L)'
;MDVLIFDRYIYDELANLKLQNPITRAYARLTAALVPTPDIAFILDAKPAEARARKPEYPLDFLNTCRQSYFDLNDLIGGLTMIPPMSKPEVKSEILRLAIKALQLEADRLNASTMAPSTGPSDVDPIAL
;
A
#
# COMPACT_ATOMS: atom_id res chain seq x y z
N MET A 1 6.77 0.46 19.63
CA MET A 1 6.27 0.59 18.24
C MET A 1 4.81 0.17 18.21
N ASP A 2 3.95 1.05 17.78
CA ASP A 2 2.51 0.76 17.67
C ASP A 2 2.19 0.34 16.25
N VAL A 3 1.36 -0.70 16.10
CA VAL A 3 0.87 -1.18 14.81
C VAL A 3 -0.60 -0.81 14.69
N LEU A 4 -0.92 -0.05 13.64
CA LEU A 4 -2.28 0.36 13.32
C LEU A 4 -2.74 -0.36 12.06
N ILE A 5 -3.83 -1.10 12.17
CA ILE A 5 -4.38 -1.88 11.05
C ILE A 5 -5.73 -1.32 10.66
N PHE A 6 -5.88 -1.01 9.36
CA PHE A 6 -7.15 -0.62 8.76
C PHE A 6 -7.70 -1.77 7.92
N ASP A 7 -8.93 -2.17 8.17
CA ASP A 7 -9.64 -3.15 7.33
C ASP A 7 -9.97 -2.57 5.95
N ARG A 8 -10.27 -1.28 5.89
CA ARG A 8 -10.48 -0.53 4.66
C ARG A 8 -9.78 0.81 4.74
N TYR A 9 -9.33 1.32 3.61
CA TYR A 9 -8.69 2.62 3.51
C TYR A 9 -9.26 3.42 2.33
N ILE A 10 -8.81 4.64 2.15
CA ILE A 10 -9.26 5.52 1.06
C ILE A 10 -9.14 4.87 -0.33
N TYR A 11 -8.27 3.88 -0.47
CA TYR A 11 -8.07 3.18 -1.74
C TYR A 11 -9.31 2.44 -2.25
N ASP A 12 -10.19 1.95 -1.35
CA ASP A 12 -11.47 1.36 -1.75
C ASP A 12 -12.37 2.40 -2.42
N GLU A 13 -12.40 3.62 -1.89
CA GLU A 13 -13.16 4.72 -2.49
C GLU A 13 -12.58 5.13 -3.83
N LEU A 14 -11.26 5.21 -3.94
CA LEU A 14 -10.58 5.56 -5.18
C LEU A 14 -10.78 4.48 -6.26
N ALA A 15 -10.80 3.21 -5.90
CA ALA A 15 -11.05 2.11 -6.82
C ALA A 15 -12.48 2.12 -7.39
N ASN A 16 -13.45 2.70 -6.68
CA ASN A 16 -14.82 2.85 -7.16
C ASN A 16 -15.02 4.00 -8.16
N LEU A 17 -14.01 4.82 -8.37
CA LEU A 17 -14.04 5.90 -9.36
C LEU A 17 -13.83 5.36 -10.77
N LYS A 18 -14.35 6.08 -11.77
CA LYS A 18 -14.11 5.76 -13.19
C LYS A 18 -12.72 6.23 -13.61
N LEU A 19 -11.72 5.40 -13.38
CA LEU A 19 -10.30 5.73 -13.59
C LEU A 19 -9.89 5.83 -15.08
N GLN A 20 -10.80 5.57 -16.02
CA GLN A 20 -10.59 5.84 -17.44
C GLN A 20 -10.69 7.32 -17.79
N ASN A 21 -11.39 8.10 -16.98
CA ASN A 21 -11.52 9.55 -17.18
C ASN A 21 -10.27 10.28 -16.67
N PRO A 22 -9.62 11.14 -17.50
CA PRO A 22 -8.41 11.87 -17.10
C PRO A 22 -8.60 12.77 -15.87
N ILE A 23 -9.76 13.40 -15.70
CA ILE A 23 -10.09 14.25 -14.55
C ILE A 23 -10.17 13.42 -13.28
N THR A 24 -10.84 12.27 -13.34
CA THR A 24 -10.97 11.33 -12.23
C THR A 24 -9.59 10.76 -11.83
N ARG A 25 -8.74 10.46 -12.82
CA ARG A 25 -7.36 10.01 -12.56
C ARG A 25 -6.55 11.08 -11.82
N ALA A 26 -6.64 12.34 -12.25
CA ALA A 26 -5.97 13.46 -11.59
C ALA A 26 -6.47 13.64 -10.15
N TYR A 27 -7.78 13.54 -9.93
CA TYR A 27 -8.39 13.58 -8.61
C TYR A 27 -7.89 12.43 -7.70
N ALA A 28 -7.86 11.21 -8.22
CA ALA A 28 -7.38 10.05 -7.47
C ALA A 28 -5.90 10.21 -7.07
N ARG A 29 -5.05 10.68 -7.96
CA ARG A 29 -3.64 10.97 -7.68
C ARG A 29 -3.47 12.04 -6.61
N LEU A 30 -4.22 13.13 -6.72
CA LEU A 30 -4.17 14.22 -5.75
C LEU A 30 -4.64 13.73 -4.37
N THR A 31 -5.74 13.02 -4.29
CA THR A 31 -6.27 12.47 -3.05
C THR A 31 -5.27 11.50 -2.40
N ALA A 32 -4.69 10.59 -3.18
CA ALA A 32 -3.68 9.65 -2.68
C ALA A 32 -2.42 10.37 -2.15
N ALA A 33 -2.05 11.49 -2.76
CA ALA A 33 -0.91 12.29 -2.31
C ALA A 33 -1.18 13.09 -1.01
N LEU A 34 -2.44 13.45 -0.76
CA LEU A 34 -2.83 14.26 0.41
C LEU A 34 -3.12 13.42 1.67
N VAL A 35 -3.41 12.15 1.53
CA VAL A 35 -3.66 11.26 2.67
C VAL A 35 -2.37 10.61 3.15
N PRO A 36 -2.26 10.28 4.46
CA PRO A 36 -1.11 9.52 4.95
C PRO A 36 -0.96 8.20 4.20
N THR A 37 0.25 7.93 3.73
CA THR A 37 0.56 6.67 3.04
C THR A 37 0.79 5.57 4.08
N PRO A 38 0.08 4.44 4.03
CA PRO A 38 0.37 3.32 4.92
C PRO A 38 1.75 2.72 4.61
N ASP A 39 2.40 2.17 5.62
CA ASP A 39 3.70 1.49 5.45
C ASP A 39 3.60 0.29 4.53
N ILE A 40 2.48 -0.40 4.60
CA ILE A 40 2.12 -1.47 3.67
C ILE A 40 0.61 -1.51 3.44
N ALA A 41 0.20 -1.68 2.21
CA ALA A 41 -1.20 -1.84 1.82
C ALA A 41 -1.36 -3.10 0.97
N PHE A 42 -2.29 -3.96 1.38
CA PHE A 42 -2.60 -5.20 0.68
C PHE A 42 -3.90 -5.09 -0.10
N ILE A 43 -3.90 -5.62 -1.31
CA ILE A 43 -5.11 -5.92 -2.06
C ILE A 43 -5.22 -7.43 -2.17
N LEU A 44 -6.29 -7.97 -1.61
CA LEU A 44 -6.58 -9.40 -1.69
C LEU A 44 -7.30 -9.69 -3.00
N ASP A 45 -6.59 -10.26 -3.96
CA ASP A 45 -7.19 -10.66 -5.22
C ASP A 45 -8.02 -11.94 -5.04
N ALA A 46 -9.15 -12.00 -5.72
CA ALA A 46 -10.01 -13.18 -5.74
C ALA A 46 -10.47 -13.45 -7.18
N LYS A 47 -10.53 -14.71 -7.54
CA LYS A 47 -11.12 -15.09 -8.83
C LYS A 47 -12.61 -14.73 -8.83
N PRO A 48 -13.11 -14.02 -9.84
CA PRO A 48 -14.51 -13.58 -9.86
C PRO A 48 -15.53 -14.70 -9.72
N ALA A 49 -15.26 -15.87 -10.33
CA ALA A 49 -16.11 -17.06 -10.19
C ALA A 49 -16.22 -17.56 -8.74
N GLU A 50 -15.11 -17.59 -8.00
CA GLU A 50 -15.07 -17.99 -6.60
C GLU A 50 -15.74 -16.92 -5.70
N ALA A 51 -15.54 -15.65 -6.01
CA ALA A 51 -16.21 -14.54 -5.32
C ALA A 51 -17.73 -14.61 -5.51
N ARG A 52 -18.20 -14.93 -6.71
CA ARG A 52 -19.62 -15.14 -7.00
C ARG A 52 -20.20 -16.32 -6.26
N ALA A 53 -19.45 -17.42 -6.12
CA ALA A 53 -19.89 -18.57 -5.37
C ALA A 53 -20.18 -18.24 -3.90
N ARG A 54 -19.41 -17.30 -3.32
CA ARG A 54 -19.60 -16.82 -1.94
C ARG A 54 -20.69 -15.76 -1.80
N LYS A 55 -20.87 -14.93 -2.84
CA LYS A 55 -21.84 -13.82 -2.89
C LYS A 55 -22.59 -13.85 -4.22
N PRO A 56 -23.58 -14.76 -4.38
CA PRO A 56 -24.28 -14.96 -5.65
C PRO A 56 -25.10 -13.75 -6.12
N GLU A 57 -25.39 -12.81 -5.21
CA GLU A 57 -26.12 -11.57 -5.51
C GLU A 57 -25.40 -10.64 -6.47
N TYR A 58 -24.07 -10.78 -6.62
CA TYR A 58 -23.29 -9.95 -7.55
C TYR A 58 -23.06 -10.65 -8.88
N PRO A 59 -23.41 -10.02 -10.01
CA PRO A 59 -23.11 -10.55 -11.33
C PRO A 59 -21.61 -10.70 -11.58
N LEU A 60 -21.23 -11.70 -12.39
CA LEU A 60 -19.83 -11.97 -12.71
C LEU A 60 -19.13 -10.76 -13.36
N ASP A 61 -19.81 -10.06 -14.26
CA ASP A 61 -19.29 -8.87 -14.94
C ASP A 61 -18.99 -7.74 -13.95
N PHE A 62 -19.86 -7.56 -12.95
CA PHE A 62 -19.62 -6.59 -11.87
C PHE A 62 -18.37 -6.93 -11.07
N LEU A 63 -18.18 -8.21 -10.70
CA LEU A 63 -17.02 -8.66 -9.96
C LEU A 63 -15.72 -8.52 -10.76
N ASN A 64 -15.77 -8.78 -12.07
CA ASN A 64 -14.64 -8.53 -12.97
C ASN A 64 -14.29 -7.04 -13.04
N THR A 65 -15.29 -6.18 -13.13
CA THR A 65 -15.11 -4.72 -13.17
C THR A 65 -14.48 -4.23 -11.86
N CYS A 66 -14.97 -4.69 -10.72
CA CYS A 66 -14.37 -4.34 -9.41
C CYS A 66 -12.91 -4.76 -9.32
N ARG A 67 -12.61 -5.99 -9.73
CA ARG A 67 -11.23 -6.50 -9.75
C ARG A 67 -10.32 -5.64 -10.62
N GLN A 68 -10.76 -5.32 -11.82
CA GLN A 68 -10.00 -4.48 -12.74
C GLN A 68 -9.76 -3.07 -12.18
N SER A 69 -10.73 -2.51 -11.49
CA SER A 69 -10.61 -1.19 -10.85
C SER A 69 -9.47 -1.13 -9.83
N TYR A 70 -9.24 -2.18 -9.06
CA TYR A 70 -8.10 -2.26 -8.14
C TYR A 70 -6.76 -2.36 -8.87
N PHE A 71 -6.70 -3.10 -9.97
CA PHE A 71 -5.50 -3.15 -10.80
C PHE A 71 -5.19 -1.80 -11.43
N ASP A 72 -6.20 -1.13 -11.97
CA ASP A 72 -6.07 0.22 -12.55
C ASP A 72 -5.61 1.23 -11.50
N LEU A 73 -6.13 1.15 -10.29
CA LEU A 73 -5.69 1.98 -9.18
C LEU A 73 -4.22 1.75 -8.82
N ASN A 74 -3.81 0.49 -8.73
CA ASN A 74 -2.42 0.16 -8.45
C ASN A 74 -1.47 0.64 -9.55
N ASP A 75 -1.87 0.55 -10.81
CA ASP A 75 -1.11 1.10 -11.94
C ASP A 75 -1.01 2.62 -11.87
N LEU A 76 -2.05 3.27 -11.36
CA LEU A 76 -2.10 4.73 -11.27
C LEU A 76 -1.27 5.31 -10.13
N ILE A 77 -1.40 4.77 -8.92
CA ILE A 77 -0.75 5.30 -7.71
C ILE A 77 0.47 4.48 -7.26
N GLY A 78 0.53 3.21 -7.59
CA GLY A 78 1.58 2.29 -7.16
C GLY A 78 1.55 1.97 -5.67
N GLY A 79 2.50 1.14 -5.23
CA GLY A 79 2.73 0.86 -3.81
C GLY A 79 1.73 -0.08 -3.13
N LEU A 80 0.76 -0.63 -3.86
CA LEU A 80 -0.18 -1.62 -3.34
C LEU A 80 0.37 -3.02 -3.58
N THR A 81 0.40 -3.83 -2.52
CA THR A 81 0.85 -5.23 -2.60
C THR A 81 -0.34 -6.12 -2.91
N MET A 82 -0.30 -6.76 -4.09
CA MET A 82 -1.34 -7.68 -4.52
C MET A 82 -1.08 -9.07 -3.93
N ILE A 83 -2.06 -9.59 -3.21
CA ILE A 83 -2.05 -10.99 -2.75
C ILE A 83 -2.87 -11.80 -3.76
N PRO A 84 -2.22 -12.75 -4.48
CA PRO A 84 -2.92 -13.54 -5.49
C PRO A 84 -3.99 -14.45 -4.86
N PRO A 85 -4.94 -14.97 -5.66
CA PRO A 85 -5.94 -15.91 -5.17
C PRO A 85 -5.29 -17.18 -4.62
N MET A 86 -5.56 -17.46 -3.34
CA MET A 86 -5.06 -18.65 -2.65
C MET A 86 -6.00 -19.00 -1.49
N SER A 87 -5.76 -20.10 -0.80
CA SER A 87 -6.56 -20.48 0.36
C SER A 87 -6.43 -19.48 1.51
N LYS A 88 -7.44 -19.41 2.38
CA LYS A 88 -7.41 -18.51 3.54
C LYS A 88 -6.16 -18.68 4.43
N PRO A 89 -5.72 -19.90 4.77
CA PRO A 89 -4.48 -20.08 5.54
C PRO A 89 -3.24 -19.56 4.81
N GLU A 90 -3.16 -19.76 3.50
CA GLU A 90 -2.05 -19.26 2.67
C GLU A 90 -2.04 -17.73 2.61
N VAL A 91 -3.20 -17.10 2.41
CA VAL A 91 -3.33 -15.63 2.44
C VAL A 91 -2.85 -15.08 3.79
N LYS A 92 -3.30 -15.66 4.88
CA LYS A 92 -2.88 -15.25 6.23
C LYS A 92 -1.37 -15.36 6.40
N SER A 93 -0.77 -16.47 6.01
CA SER A 93 0.68 -16.68 6.09
C SER A 93 1.45 -15.67 5.25
N GLU A 94 0.99 -15.39 4.04
CA GLU A 94 1.62 -14.43 3.13
C GLU A 94 1.54 -13.00 3.66
N ILE A 95 0.39 -12.57 4.18
CA ILE A 95 0.21 -11.25 4.80
C ILE A 95 1.16 -11.11 6.00
N LEU A 96 1.22 -12.11 6.88
CA LEU A 96 2.10 -12.08 8.05
C LEU A 96 3.58 -12.02 7.64
N ARG A 97 3.98 -12.80 6.65
CA ARG A 97 5.35 -12.80 6.12
C ARG A 97 5.76 -11.41 5.60
N LEU A 98 4.91 -10.80 4.79
CA LEU A 98 5.17 -9.49 4.19
C LEU A 98 5.11 -8.36 5.23
N ALA A 99 4.20 -8.43 6.19
CA ALA A 99 4.11 -7.47 7.28
C ALA A 99 5.33 -7.51 8.19
N ILE A 100 5.80 -8.70 8.57
CA ILE A 100 7.01 -8.87 9.37
C ILE A 100 8.22 -8.33 8.62
N LYS A 101 8.35 -8.62 7.32
CA LYS A 101 9.43 -8.11 6.48
C LYS A 101 9.42 -6.57 6.43
N ALA A 102 8.26 -5.95 6.28
CA ALA A 102 8.12 -4.50 6.27
C ALA A 102 8.54 -3.87 7.62
N LEU A 103 8.13 -4.47 8.74
CA LEU A 103 8.52 -4.02 10.07
C LEU A 103 10.02 -4.16 10.33
N GLN A 104 10.65 -5.22 9.85
CA GLN A 104 12.11 -5.41 9.96
C GLN A 104 12.87 -4.34 9.16
N LEU A 105 12.45 -4.07 7.93
CA LEU A 105 13.05 -3.01 7.10
C LEU A 105 12.95 -1.63 7.75
N GLU A 106 11.82 -1.33 8.39
CA GLU A 106 11.64 -0.07 9.09
C GLU A 106 12.53 0.02 10.34
N ALA A 107 12.64 -1.06 11.12
CA ALA A 107 13.53 -1.12 12.26
C ALA A 107 14.99 -0.92 11.85
N ASP A 108 15.42 -1.56 10.76
CA ASP A 108 16.77 -1.41 10.22
C ASP A 108 17.06 0.02 9.76
N ARG A 109 16.08 0.66 9.13
CA ARG A 109 16.16 2.06 8.70
C ARG A 109 16.32 3.01 9.87
N LEU A 110 15.55 2.83 10.94
CA LEU A 110 15.64 3.63 12.17
C LEU A 110 16.99 3.45 12.85
N ASN A 111 17.48 2.22 12.94
CA ASN A 111 18.79 1.94 13.52
C ASN A 111 19.93 2.57 12.71
N ALA A 112 19.89 2.49 11.37
CA ALA A 112 20.86 3.12 10.50
C ALA A 112 20.86 4.65 10.63
N SER A 113 19.69 5.27 10.79
CA SER A 113 19.55 6.71 11.01
C SER A 113 20.13 7.16 12.35
N THR A 114 20.02 6.31 13.38
CA THR A 114 20.55 6.61 14.73
C THR A 114 22.07 6.44 14.78
N MET A 115 22.65 5.61 13.93
CA MET A 115 24.11 5.37 13.88
C MET A 115 24.86 6.27 12.89
N ALA A 116 24.17 7.18 12.17
CA ALA A 116 24.85 8.15 11.32
C ALA A 116 25.74 9.08 12.20
N PRO A 117 27.05 9.19 11.90
CA PRO A 117 27.91 10.04 12.68
C PRO A 117 27.44 11.49 12.55
N SER A 118 27.20 12.16 13.67
CA SER A 118 27.08 13.59 13.68
C SER A 118 28.42 14.16 13.21
N THR A 119 28.47 14.67 11.99
CA THR A 119 29.53 15.58 11.59
C THR A 119 29.34 16.84 12.40
N GLY A 120 30.00 16.89 13.55
CA GLY A 120 30.16 18.11 14.31
C GLY A 120 30.88 19.15 13.43
N PRO A 121 30.59 20.42 13.61
CA PRO A 121 31.33 21.44 12.88
C PRO A 121 32.80 21.29 13.17
N SER A 122 33.57 21.11 12.13
CA SER A 122 35.01 21.19 12.22
C SER A 122 35.38 22.52 12.85
N ASP A 123 36.12 22.48 13.95
CA ASP A 123 36.71 23.65 14.57
C ASP A 123 37.44 24.44 13.47
N VAL A 124 36.97 25.62 13.24
CA VAL A 124 37.72 26.61 12.47
C VAL A 124 38.79 27.10 13.42
N ASP A 125 40.01 26.75 13.17
CA ASP A 125 41.16 27.27 13.89
C ASP A 125 41.12 28.83 13.85
N PRO A 126 41.22 29.49 15.02
CA PRO A 126 41.34 30.94 15.00
C PRO A 126 42.68 31.32 14.32
N ILE A 127 42.59 32.14 13.31
CA ILE A 127 43.75 32.73 12.68
C ILE A 127 44.47 33.55 13.78
N ALA A 128 45.63 33.04 14.21
CA ALA A 128 46.55 33.83 15.04
C ALA A 128 47.21 34.87 14.16
N LEU A 129 47.07 36.12 14.52
CA LEU A 129 47.86 37.21 13.98
C LEU A 129 49.27 37.20 14.60
#